data_d2389cb6706eea6dd0f64afe1a15e982
#
_entry.id   d2389cb6706eea6dd0f64afe1a15e982
#
_cell.length_a   1.000
_cell.length_b   1.000
_cell.length_c   1.000
_cell.angle_alpha   90.00
_cell.angle_beta   90.00
_cell.angle_gamma   90.00
#
_symmetry.space_group_name_H-M   'P 1'
#
loop_
_entity.id
_entity.type
_entity.pdbx_description
1 polymer ?
#
loop_
_entity_poly.entity_id
_entity_poly.type
_entity_poly.pdbx_seq_one_letter_code
_entity_poly.pdbx_strand_id
1 'polypeptide(L)'
;MEQAGSSWSVHRLVDEHYAALYRYAYRLSGSASDAEDLCQDAFCQAHRKRDQLRDPTRARPWLFRILRNCFLHRLRSEKHL
;
A
#
# COMPACT_ATOMS: atom_id res chain seq x y z
N MET A 1 -16.00 1.53 -23.19
CA MET A 1 -15.59 1.62 -22.84
C MET A 1 -14.93 1.78 -22.15
N GLU A 2 -14.86 1.56 -21.73
CA GLU A 2 -14.41 1.67 -21.18
C GLU A 2 -13.73 2.01 -20.56
N GLN A 3 -13.46 1.78 -20.11
CA GLN A 3 -12.84 2.10 -19.39
C GLN A 3 -12.18 2.92 -19.33
N ALA A 4 -12.75 3.15 -19.51
CA ALA A 4 -12.39 4.36 -19.76
C ALA A 4 -11.13 4.83 -19.23
N GLY A 5 -10.38 5.34 -19.94
CA GLY A 5 -9.21 6.00 -19.52
C GLY A 5 -8.38 5.31 -18.48
N SER A 6 -8.92 4.34 -17.84
CA SER A 6 -8.09 3.71 -16.85
C SER A 6 -7.42 2.51 -17.45
N SER A 7 -6.26 2.78 -17.94
CA SER A 7 -5.38 1.73 -18.40
C SER A 7 -4.66 1.06 -17.25
N TRP A 8 -4.91 1.51 -16.02
CA TRP A 8 -4.25 0.96 -14.85
C TRP A 8 -5.28 0.39 -13.87
N SER A 9 -4.83 -0.48 -13.02
CA SER A 9 -5.64 -0.97 -11.92
C SER A 9 -4.78 -1.02 -10.67
N VAL A 10 -5.43 -0.94 -9.52
CA VAL A 10 -4.70 -1.02 -8.25
C VAL A 10 -3.94 -2.33 -8.16
N HIS A 11 -4.56 -3.40 -8.65
CA HIS A 11 -3.94 -4.71 -8.64
C HIS A 11 -2.59 -4.71 -9.35
N ARG A 12 -2.56 -4.12 -10.54
CA ARG A 12 -1.33 -4.06 -11.32
C ARG A 12 -0.29 -3.17 -10.66
N LEU A 13 -0.75 -2.06 -10.10
CA LEU A 13 0.17 -1.15 -9.41
C LEU A 13 0.83 -1.82 -8.22
N VAL A 14 0.06 -2.55 -7.44
CA VAL A 14 0.62 -3.24 -6.28
C VAL A 14 1.60 -4.32 -6.74
N ASP A 15 1.24 -5.09 -7.76
CA ASP A 15 2.14 -6.10 -8.31
C ASP A 15 3.46 -5.47 -8.75
N GLU A 16 3.35 -4.36 -9.44
CA GLU A 16 4.52 -3.66 -9.99
C GLU A 16 5.44 -3.17 -8.88
N HIS A 17 4.88 -2.74 -7.77
CA HIS A 17 5.66 -2.13 -6.69
C HIS A 17 5.76 -3.04 -5.46
N TYR A 18 5.28 -4.27 -5.55
CA TYR A 18 5.19 -5.13 -4.38
C TYR A 18 6.54 -5.35 -3.71
N ALA A 19 7.57 -5.64 -4.50
CA ALA A 19 8.88 -5.92 -3.93
C ALA A 19 9.40 -4.72 -3.13
N ALA A 20 9.21 -3.52 -3.67
CA ALA A 20 9.64 -2.31 -2.99
C ALA A 20 8.82 -2.07 -1.72
N LEU A 21 7.51 -2.30 -1.81
CA LEU A 21 6.64 -2.15 -0.65
C LEU A 21 6.99 -3.15 0.44
N TYR A 22 7.27 -4.38 0.06
CA TYR A 22 7.61 -5.42 1.02
C TYR A 22 8.91 -5.08 1.74
N ARG A 23 9.92 -4.64 1.00
CA ARG A 23 11.19 -4.24 1.62
C ARG A 23 10.99 -3.12 2.62
N TYR A 24 10.17 -2.14 2.26
CA TYR A 24 9.88 -1.04 3.15
C TYR A 24 9.13 -1.53 4.39
N ALA A 25 8.12 -2.38 4.18
CA ALA A 25 7.36 -2.94 5.30
C ALA A 25 8.25 -3.75 6.23
N TYR A 26 9.19 -4.49 5.65
CA TYR A 26 10.12 -5.27 6.46
C TYR A 26 11.01 -4.35 7.31
N ARG A 27 11.48 -3.26 6.72
CA ARG A 27 12.29 -2.31 7.47
C ARG A 27 11.52 -1.72 8.63
N LEU A 28 10.26 -1.42 8.41
CA LEU A 28 9.44 -0.82 9.46
C LEU A 28 9.12 -1.81 10.57
N SER A 29 8.81 -3.04 10.21
CA SER A 29 8.27 -4.01 11.16
C SER A 29 9.34 -4.95 11.73
N GLY A 30 10.38 -5.23 10.95
CA GLY A 30 11.42 -6.15 11.39
C GLY A 30 11.05 -7.62 11.32
N SER A 31 9.93 -7.94 10.66
CA SER A 31 9.41 -9.29 10.65
C SER A 31 8.78 -9.58 9.29
N ALA A 32 9.07 -10.76 8.74
CA ALA A 32 8.50 -11.14 7.46
C ALA A 32 6.99 -11.24 7.51
N SER A 33 6.46 -11.84 8.56
CA SER A 33 5.01 -12.01 8.63
C SER A 33 4.31 -10.66 8.84
N ASP A 34 4.88 -9.78 9.62
CA ASP A 34 4.32 -8.44 9.80
C ASP A 34 4.40 -7.65 8.49
N ALA A 35 5.50 -7.80 7.75
CA ALA A 35 5.65 -7.12 6.49
C ALA A 35 4.57 -7.56 5.50
N GLU A 36 4.29 -8.85 5.46
CA GLU A 36 3.24 -9.37 4.59
C GLU A 36 1.88 -8.81 4.98
N ASP A 37 1.60 -8.79 6.28
CA ASP A 37 0.33 -8.24 6.75
C ASP A 37 0.19 -6.76 6.41
N LEU A 38 1.28 -6.01 6.57
CA LEU A 38 1.26 -4.59 6.23
C LEU A 38 1.01 -4.38 4.74
N CYS A 39 1.62 -5.20 3.90
CA CYS A 39 1.39 -5.09 2.47
C CYS A 39 -0.06 -5.39 2.12
N GLN A 40 -0.65 -6.38 2.78
CA GLN A 40 -2.06 -6.69 2.58
C GLN A 40 -2.95 -5.53 2.98
N ASP A 41 -2.68 -4.95 4.15
CA ASP A 41 -3.44 -3.80 4.61
C ASP A 41 -3.32 -2.63 3.64
N ALA A 42 -2.10 -2.37 3.19
CA ALA A 42 -1.87 -1.28 2.25
C ALA A 42 -2.60 -1.53 0.94
N PHE A 43 -2.62 -2.79 0.51
CA PHE A 43 -3.32 -3.19 -0.69
C PHE A 43 -4.82 -2.88 -0.57
N CYS A 44 -5.41 -3.27 0.55
CA CYS A 44 -6.82 -3.01 0.80
C CYS A 44 -7.12 -1.52 0.84
N GLN A 45 -6.26 -0.75 1.50
CA GLN A 45 -6.45 0.69 1.57
C GLN A 45 -6.30 1.35 0.21
N ALA A 46 -5.33 0.88 -0.59
CA ALA A 46 -5.15 1.42 -1.93
C ALA A 46 -6.39 1.17 -2.78
N HIS A 47 -7.00 0.01 -2.61
CA HIS A 47 -8.21 -0.33 -3.35
C HIS A 47 -9.35 0.61 -2.96
N ARG A 48 -9.50 0.87 -1.68
CA ARG A 48 -10.55 1.77 -1.19
C ARG A 48 -10.34 3.20 -1.64
N LYS A 49 -9.09 3.61 -1.71
CA LYS A 49 -8.73 5.00 -2.01
C LYS A 49 -8.27 5.20 -3.45
N ARG A 50 -8.59 4.26 -4.32
CA ARG A 50 -8.07 4.32 -5.70
C ARG A 50 -8.46 5.59 -6.42
N ASP A 51 -9.59 6.18 -6.05
CA ASP A 51 -10.04 7.41 -6.69
C ASP A 51 -9.14 8.60 -6.36
N GLN A 52 -8.33 8.48 -5.32
CA GLN A 52 -7.40 9.54 -4.95
C GLN A 52 -6.19 9.57 -5.87
N LEU A 53 -5.90 8.46 -6.53
CA LEU A 53 -4.75 8.39 -7.42
C LEU A 53 -5.19 8.70 -8.83
N ARG A 54 -4.99 9.94 -9.25
CA ARG A 54 -5.38 10.37 -10.58
C ARG A 54 -4.30 10.12 -11.62
N ASP A 55 -3.06 10.06 -11.17
CA ASP A 55 -1.91 9.92 -12.05
C ASP A 55 -1.14 8.66 -11.61
N PRO A 56 -1.23 7.58 -12.40
CA PRO A 56 -0.56 6.33 -11.99
C PRO A 56 0.96 6.43 -11.95
N THR A 57 1.54 7.47 -12.56
CA THR A 57 2.98 7.65 -12.45
C THR A 57 3.39 8.04 -11.03
N ARG A 58 2.42 8.45 -10.21
CA ARG A 58 2.66 8.79 -8.81
C ARG A 58 2.25 7.68 -7.87
N ALA A 59 2.05 6.48 -8.39
CA ALA A 59 1.59 5.36 -7.58
C ALA A 59 2.58 4.99 -6.48
N ARG A 60 3.87 5.04 -6.77
CA ARG A 60 4.87 4.58 -5.81
C ARG A 60 4.86 5.38 -4.51
N PRO A 61 5.00 6.71 -4.54
CA PRO A 61 4.94 7.47 -3.29
C PRO A 61 3.56 7.37 -2.63
N TRP A 62 2.52 7.24 -3.41
CA TRP A 62 1.17 7.09 -2.88
C TRP A 62 1.04 5.78 -2.10
N LEU A 63 1.51 4.68 -2.67
CA LEU A 63 1.47 3.38 -2.02
C LEU A 63 2.34 3.35 -0.77
N PHE A 64 3.50 3.97 -0.83
CA PHE A 64 4.39 4.03 0.32
C PHE A 64 3.76 4.80 1.47
N ARG A 65 3.07 5.88 1.15
CA ARG A 65 2.37 6.66 2.18
C ARG A 65 1.27 5.83 2.82
N ILE A 66 0.52 5.10 2.02
CA ILE A 66 -0.55 4.25 2.54
C ILE A 66 0.03 3.20 3.47
N LEU A 67 1.10 2.56 3.05
CA LEU A 67 1.72 1.51 3.88
C LEU A 67 2.26 2.08 5.18
N ARG A 68 2.91 3.23 5.11
CA ARG A 68 3.44 3.88 6.30
C ARG A 68 2.31 4.22 7.27
N ASN A 69 1.20 4.70 6.75
CA ASN A 69 0.06 5.02 7.59
C ASN A 69 -0.51 3.77 8.26
N CYS A 70 -0.55 2.66 7.55
CA CYS A 70 -0.98 1.40 8.12
C CYS A 70 -0.07 0.98 9.28
N PHE A 71 1.22 1.14 9.08
CA PHE A 71 2.20 0.80 10.12
C PHE A 71 2.00 1.68 11.36
N LEU A 72 1.86 2.97 11.15
CA LEU A 72 1.66 3.90 12.27
C LEU A 72 0.36 3.61 13.01
N HIS A 73 -0.66 3.23 12.27
CA HIS A 73 -1.93 2.86 12.88
C HIS A 73 -1.77 1.63 13.78
N ARG A 74 -1.01 0.65 13.34
CA ARG A 74 -0.76 -0.54 14.14
C ARG A 74 0.00 -0.22 15.40
N LEU A 75 1.01 0.64 15.29
CA LEU A 75 1.79 1.04 16.45
C LEU A 75 0.91 1.68 17.51
N ARG A 76 0.00 2.53 17.07
CA ARG A 76 -0.92 3.20 17.99
C ARG A 76 -1.84 2.21 18.67
N SER A 77 -2.35 1.24 17.92
CA SER A 77 -3.23 0.24 18.48
C SER A 77 -2.53 -0.58 19.55
N GLU A 78 -1.29 -0.94 19.27
CA GLU A 78 -0.53 -1.74 20.23
C GLU A 78 -0.25 -0.98 21.49
N LYS A 79 -0.03 0.31 21.38
CA LYS A 79 0.27 1.13 22.54
C LYS A 79 -0.93 1.35 23.43
N HIS A 80 -2.11 1.08 22.92
CA HIS A 80 -3.33 1.24 23.69
C HIS A 80 -3.64 0.02 24.55
N LEU A 81 -2.86 -1.00 24.42
CA LEU A 81 -3.01 -2.16 25.31
C LEU A 81 -2.31 -1.92 26.63
#